data_4d6fc0db2d40fea0fbfcf80f9234727f
#
_entry.id   4d6fc0db2d40fea0fbfcf80f9234727f
#
_cell.length_a   1.000
_cell.length_b   1.000
_cell.length_c   1.000
_cell.angle_alpha   90.00
_cell.angle_beta   90.00
_cell.angle_gamma   90.00
#
_symmetry.space_group_name_H-M   'P 1'
#
loop_
_entity.id
_entity.type
_entity.pdbx_description
1 polymer ?
#
loop_
_entity_poly.entity_id
_entity_poly.type
_entity_poly.pdbx_seq_one_letter_code
_entity_poly.pdbx_strand_id
1 'polypeptide(L)'
;LQHLLIGEVWLCAGQSNMVMPLNGFDYCPISDSNNVIADAPNHPGIRMVTIKPTVKLSPQEYAEGSWQQPTTENAPKFSAAAYHYALTLQRTLQIPIGVITCAWGGSRVEGWLPKEILQTYKDEDLTLIGSDKTPVYLQSMLMYNGILYPCHKYTIKGFIWYQGESNVRSSRTYAERLATMVKHWRSIWEQ
;
A
#
# COMPACT_ATOMS: atom_id res chain seq x y z
N LEU A 1 -5.91 -23.13 14.52
CA LEU A 1 -5.08 -22.22 13.73
C LEU A 1 -3.87 -23.00 13.24
N GLN A 2 -3.73 -23.15 11.93
CA GLN A 2 -2.57 -23.83 11.32
C GLN A 2 -1.72 -22.76 10.59
N HIS A 3 -0.39 -22.94 10.59
CA HIS A 3 0.57 -22.05 9.89
C HIS A 3 0.58 -20.60 10.39
N LEU A 4 0.27 -20.35 11.66
CA LEU A 4 0.39 -19.05 12.28
C LEU A 4 1.87 -18.72 12.55
N LEU A 5 2.30 -17.53 12.17
CA LEU A 5 3.61 -16.99 12.48
C LEU A 5 3.46 -15.76 13.41
N ILE A 6 4.39 -15.62 14.35
CA ILE A 6 4.49 -14.45 15.23
C ILE A 6 5.71 -13.64 14.79
N GLY A 7 5.51 -12.38 14.45
CA GLY A 7 6.56 -11.49 13.94
C GLY A 7 6.06 -10.08 13.73
N GLU A 8 6.76 -9.30 12.92
CA GLU A 8 6.35 -7.95 12.59
C GLU A 8 5.49 -7.91 11.32
N VAL A 9 4.48 -7.06 11.32
CA VAL A 9 3.65 -6.76 10.14
C VAL A 9 3.84 -5.30 9.73
N TRP A 10 4.05 -5.06 8.44
CA TRP A 10 4.26 -3.74 7.86
C TRP A 10 3.22 -3.46 6.78
N LEU A 11 2.67 -2.24 6.78
CA LEU A 11 1.74 -1.80 5.75
C LEU A 11 2.50 -1.00 4.69
N CYS A 12 2.46 -1.49 3.44
CA CYS A 12 3.17 -0.92 2.29
C CYS A 12 2.15 -0.24 1.38
N ALA A 13 2.15 1.09 1.36
CA ALA A 13 1.16 1.88 0.62
C ALA A 13 1.81 2.87 -0.36
N GLY A 14 1.05 3.31 -1.35
CA GLY A 14 1.52 4.28 -2.33
C GLY A 14 0.91 4.13 -3.72
N GLN A 15 1.67 4.56 -4.73
CA GLN A 15 1.24 4.52 -6.13
C GLN A 15 1.97 3.44 -6.95
N SER A 16 2.14 3.65 -8.26
CA SER A 16 2.69 2.65 -9.20
C SER A 16 4.02 2.01 -8.78
N ASN A 17 4.92 2.75 -8.15
CA ASN A 17 6.19 2.20 -7.66
C ASN A 17 5.99 1.20 -6.50
N MET A 18 4.91 1.33 -5.72
CA MET A 18 4.52 0.33 -4.73
C MET A 18 3.68 -0.81 -5.36
N VAL A 19 2.97 -0.55 -6.46
CA VAL A 19 2.22 -1.60 -7.19
C VAL A 19 3.16 -2.49 -7.99
N MET A 20 4.30 -1.98 -8.49
CA MET A 20 5.21 -2.69 -9.38
C MET A 20 5.49 -4.10 -8.87
N PRO A 21 5.12 -5.15 -9.63
CA PRO A 21 5.32 -6.53 -9.21
C PRO A 21 6.78 -6.97 -9.36
N LEU A 22 7.17 -8.07 -8.72
CA LEU A 22 8.53 -8.59 -8.77
C LEU A 22 9.02 -8.89 -10.18
N ASN A 23 8.15 -9.35 -11.09
CA ASN A 23 8.52 -9.55 -12.48
C ASN A 23 8.58 -8.24 -13.30
N GLY A 24 8.25 -7.10 -12.69
CA GLY A 24 8.15 -5.81 -13.36
C GLY A 24 6.85 -5.65 -14.14
N PHE A 25 6.67 -4.48 -14.75
CA PHE A 25 5.65 -4.26 -15.77
C PHE A 25 6.17 -4.69 -17.13
N ASP A 26 5.28 -4.99 -18.08
CA ASP A 26 5.64 -5.45 -19.43
C ASP A 26 6.65 -4.52 -20.14
N TYR A 27 6.52 -3.20 -19.88
CA TYR A 27 7.40 -2.17 -20.44
C TYR A 27 8.57 -1.78 -19.52
N CYS A 28 8.66 -2.33 -18.32
CA CYS A 28 9.68 -1.99 -17.33
C CYS A 28 9.98 -3.22 -16.43
N PRO A 29 10.76 -4.18 -16.93
CA PRO A 29 11.16 -5.36 -16.16
C PRO A 29 12.11 -4.97 -15.04
N ILE A 30 12.10 -5.74 -13.95
CA ILE A 30 13.05 -5.58 -12.85
C ILE A 30 14.28 -6.42 -13.12
N SER A 31 15.46 -5.80 -12.99
CA SER A 31 16.74 -6.51 -13.10
C SER A 31 16.82 -7.60 -12.04
N ASP A 32 17.34 -8.77 -12.42
CA ASP A 32 17.53 -9.94 -11.56
C ASP A 32 16.25 -10.54 -10.94
N SER A 33 15.06 -10.15 -11.43
CA SER A 33 13.79 -10.61 -10.87
C SER A 33 13.63 -12.14 -10.88
N ASN A 34 14.13 -12.81 -11.93
CA ASN A 34 14.03 -14.27 -12.04
C ASN A 34 14.76 -15.01 -10.91
N ASN A 35 15.94 -14.55 -10.52
CA ASN A 35 16.68 -15.14 -9.40
C ASN A 35 15.97 -14.89 -8.07
N VAL A 36 15.43 -13.68 -7.87
CA VAL A 36 14.64 -13.35 -6.67
C VAL A 36 13.37 -14.20 -6.58
N ILE A 37 12.67 -14.39 -7.68
CA ILE A 37 11.47 -15.25 -7.75
C ILE A 37 11.81 -16.72 -7.48
N ALA A 38 12.90 -17.22 -8.05
CA ALA A 38 13.36 -18.59 -7.83
C ALA A 38 13.77 -18.84 -6.36
N ASP A 39 14.32 -17.82 -5.68
CA ASP A 39 14.73 -17.89 -4.27
C ASP A 39 13.56 -17.69 -3.29
N ALA A 40 12.43 -17.16 -3.74
CA ALA A 40 11.30 -16.81 -2.87
C ALA A 40 10.79 -17.94 -1.96
N PRO A 41 10.69 -19.22 -2.41
CA PRO A 41 10.29 -20.33 -1.55
C PRO A 41 11.25 -20.59 -0.38
N ASN A 42 12.51 -20.17 -0.47
CA ASN A 42 13.52 -20.32 0.59
C ASN A 42 13.33 -19.37 1.77
N HIS A 43 12.32 -18.50 1.70
CA HIS A 43 11.98 -17.52 2.75
C HIS A 43 10.62 -17.83 3.41
N PRO A 44 10.45 -18.98 4.07
CA PRO A 44 9.17 -19.41 4.64
C PRO A 44 8.68 -18.53 5.81
N GLY A 45 9.53 -17.64 6.33
CA GLY A 45 9.17 -16.64 7.33
C GLY A 45 8.47 -15.41 6.77
N ILE A 46 8.37 -15.24 5.45
CA ILE A 46 7.68 -14.11 4.84
C ILE A 46 6.19 -14.47 4.61
N ARG A 47 5.32 -13.51 4.88
CA ARG A 47 3.90 -13.57 4.51
C ARG A 47 3.50 -12.27 3.82
N MET A 48 2.75 -12.41 2.74
CA MET A 48 2.31 -11.26 1.95
C MET A 48 0.82 -11.32 1.66
N VAL A 49 0.18 -10.17 1.75
CA VAL A 49 -1.19 -9.97 1.26
C VAL A 49 -1.22 -8.70 0.42
N THR A 50 -1.81 -8.77 -0.75
CA THR A 50 -2.17 -7.61 -1.55
C THR A 50 -3.67 -7.38 -1.40
N ILE A 51 -4.02 -6.21 -0.89
CA ILE A 51 -5.42 -5.79 -0.79
C ILE A 51 -5.91 -5.48 -2.19
N LYS A 52 -7.03 -6.08 -2.55
CA LYS A 52 -7.65 -5.86 -3.87
C LYS A 52 -7.97 -4.38 -4.06
N PRO A 53 -7.47 -3.76 -5.12
CA PRO A 53 -7.77 -2.36 -5.42
C PRO A 53 -9.27 -2.14 -5.54
N THR A 54 -9.83 -1.36 -4.63
CA THR A 54 -11.27 -1.09 -4.54
C THR A 54 -11.47 0.37 -4.15
N VAL A 55 -12.38 1.08 -4.85
CA VAL A 55 -12.74 2.46 -4.54
C VAL A 55 -14.12 2.52 -3.91
N LYS A 56 -14.26 3.32 -2.85
CA LYS A 56 -15.50 3.45 -2.11
C LYS A 56 -15.75 4.89 -1.68
N LEU A 57 -17.00 5.32 -1.70
CA LEU A 57 -17.42 6.65 -1.26
C LEU A 57 -17.51 6.77 0.27
N SER A 58 -17.53 5.66 0.98
CA SER A 58 -17.54 5.59 2.45
C SER A 58 -16.52 4.57 2.96
N PRO A 59 -15.98 4.74 4.17
CA PRO A 59 -15.06 3.78 4.78
C PRO A 59 -15.67 2.37 4.85
N GLN A 60 -14.90 1.36 4.51
CA GLN A 60 -15.32 -0.04 4.51
C GLN A 60 -14.74 -0.75 5.73
N GLU A 61 -15.49 -1.66 6.32
CA GLU A 61 -15.04 -2.49 7.44
C GLU A 61 -14.18 -3.70 7.00
N TYR A 62 -14.30 -4.08 5.73
CA TYR A 62 -13.63 -5.27 5.19
C TYR A 62 -12.98 -4.97 3.85
N ALA A 63 -11.83 -5.60 3.61
CA ALA A 63 -11.15 -5.61 2.33
C ALA A 63 -10.94 -7.05 1.86
N GLU A 64 -10.86 -7.22 0.54
CA GLU A 64 -10.56 -8.50 -0.08
C GLU A 64 -9.03 -8.67 -0.20
N GLY A 65 -8.52 -9.79 0.29
CA GLY A 65 -7.12 -10.18 0.24
C GLY A 65 -6.89 -11.48 0.98
N SER A 66 -5.86 -12.21 0.65
CA SER A 66 -5.47 -13.45 1.34
C SER A 66 -3.97 -13.48 1.61
N TRP A 67 -3.61 -13.87 2.82
CA TRP A 67 -2.22 -14.07 3.20
C TRP A 67 -1.62 -15.25 2.46
N GLN A 68 -0.45 -15.05 1.87
CA GLN A 68 0.25 -16.05 1.11
C GLN A 68 1.71 -16.14 1.56
N GLN A 69 2.26 -17.34 1.53
CA GLN A 69 3.70 -17.56 1.54
C GLN A 69 4.22 -17.38 0.11
N PRO A 70 5.38 -16.72 -0.09
CA PRO A 70 5.98 -16.62 -1.42
C PRO A 70 6.31 -18.00 -2.00
N THR A 71 5.88 -18.23 -3.23
CA THR A 71 6.23 -19.39 -4.08
C THR A 71 6.69 -18.88 -5.44
N THR A 72 7.26 -19.75 -6.27
CA THR A 72 7.66 -19.38 -7.64
C THR A 72 6.46 -18.95 -8.50
N GLU A 73 5.24 -19.44 -8.21
CA GLU A 73 4.04 -19.12 -8.96
C GLU A 73 3.41 -17.79 -8.56
N ASN A 74 3.45 -17.43 -7.26
CA ASN A 74 2.77 -16.23 -6.77
C ASN A 74 3.71 -15.04 -6.54
N ALA A 75 4.99 -15.27 -6.22
CA ALA A 75 5.98 -14.24 -5.99
C ALA A 75 6.10 -13.22 -7.15
N PRO A 76 6.01 -13.61 -8.43
CA PRO A 76 6.04 -12.66 -9.54
C PRO A 76 5.04 -11.51 -9.42
N LYS A 77 3.90 -11.74 -8.76
CA LYS A 77 2.78 -10.79 -8.65
C LYS A 77 2.84 -9.90 -7.41
N PHE A 78 3.73 -10.19 -6.46
CA PHE A 78 3.85 -9.36 -5.26
C PHE A 78 4.58 -8.05 -5.55
N SER A 79 4.25 -7.00 -4.82
CA SER A 79 4.98 -5.73 -4.85
C SER A 79 6.48 -5.96 -4.65
N ALA A 80 7.29 -5.53 -5.60
CA ALA A 80 8.75 -5.64 -5.51
C ALA A 80 9.31 -4.87 -4.31
N ALA A 81 8.84 -3.62 -4.12
CA ALA A 81 9.26 -2.80 -3.00
C ALA A 81 8.92 -3.44 -1.65
N ALA A 82 7.69 -3.95 -1.49
CA ALA A 82 7.26 -4.62 -0.27
C ALA A 82 8.01 -5.94 -0.04
N TYR A 83 8.23 -6.73 -1.10
CA TYR A 83 8.95 -8.00 -0.99
C TYR A 83 10.41 -7.81 -0.57
N HIS A 84 11.15 -6.91 -1.25
CA HIS A 84 12.55 -6.64 -0.92
C HIS A 84 12.72 -6.07 0.49
N TYR A 85 11.77 -5.23 0.93
CA TYR A 85 11.74 -4.75 2.30
C TYR A 85 11.54 -5.89 3.30
N ALA A 86 10.55 -6.75 3.07
CA ALA A 86 10.27 -7.91 3.91
C ALA A 86 11.48 -8.88 3.98
N LEU A 87 12.10 -9.13 2.83
CA LEU A 87 13.29 -9.99 2.73
C LEU A 87 14.47 -9.43 3.51
N THR A 88 14.72 -8.13 3.38
CA THR A 88 15.79 -7.44 4.13
C THR A 88 15.56 -7.50 5.63
N LEU A 89 14.34 -7.21 6.09
CA LEU A 89 13.99 -7.29 7.50
C LEU A 89 14.09 -8.72 8.04
N GLN A 90 13.53 -9.69 7.33
CA GLN A 90 13.55 -11.09 7.73
C GLN A 90 14.99 -11.62 7.89
N ARG A 91 15.88 -11.24 6.97
CA ARG A 91 17.31 -11.59 7.05
C ARG A 91 18.03 -10.88 8.20
N THR A 92 17.67 -9.63 8.49
CA THR A 92 18.31 -8.84 9.54
C THR A 92 17.83 -9.21 10.93
N LEU A 93 16.52 -9.33 11.10
CA LEU A 93 15.90 -9.55 12.40
C LEU A 93 15.76 -11.02 12.76
N GLN A 94 15.83 -11.93 11.78
CA GLN A 94 15.64 -13.39 11.95
C GLN A 94 14.29 -13.75 12.59
N ILE A 95 13.25 -12.94 12.31
CA ILE A 95 11.86 -13.16 12.74
C ILE A 95 10.94 -13.22 11.53
N PRO A 96 9.73 -13.79 11.64
CA PRO A 96 8.73 -13.70 10.59
C PRO A 96 8.34 -12.26 10.26
N ILE A 97 8.18 -11.97 8.96
CA ILE A 97 7.77 -10.65 8.47
C ILE A 97 6.50 -10.80 7.60
N GLY A 98 5.46 -10.08 7.99
CA GLY A 98 4.25 -9.91 7.20
C GLY A 98 4.23 -8.55 6.51
N VAL A 99 3.77 -8.49 5.25
CA VAL A 99 3.53 -7.22 4.55
C VAL A 99 2.13 -7.18 3.96
N ILE A 100 1.45 -6.07 4.21
CA ILE A 100 0.12 -5.75 3.66
C ILE A 100 0.33 -4.69 2.59
N THR A 101 0.13 -5.03 1.32
CA THR A 101 0.26 -4.08 0.21
C THR A 101 -1.08 -3.41 -0.07
N CYS A 102 -1.13 -2.09 0.15
CA CYS A 102 -2.26 -1.20 -0.11
C CYS A 102 -1.81 -0.14 -1.11
N ALA A 103 -1.96 -0.37 -2.41
CA ALA A 103 -1.42 0.55 -3.41
C ALA A 103 -2.37 0.74 -4.61
N TRP A 104 -2.29 1.93 -5.23
CA TRP A 104 -3.06 2.26 -6.44
C TRP A 104 -2.21 3.12 -7.39
N GLY A 105 -1.97 2.62 -8.60
CA GLY A 105 -1.19 3.32 -9.61
C GLY A 105 -1.76 4.71 -9.93
N GLY A 106 -0.88 5.73 -9.99
CA GLY A 106 -1.26 7.10 -10.30
C GLY A 106 -1.97 7.87 -9.18
N SER A 107 -2.19 7.26 -8.00
CA SER A 107 -2.90 7.94 -6.92
C SER A 107 -2.13 9.12 -6.32
N ARG A 108 -2.87 10.18 -5.99
CA ARG A 108 -2.36 11.32 -5.20
C ARG A 108 -2.45 11.03 -3.70
N VAL A 109 -1.71 11.77 -2.88
CA VAL A 109 -1.78 11.67 -1.40
C VAL A 109 -3.20 11.91 -0.88
N GLU A 110 -3.97 12.78 -1.52
CA GLU A 110 -5.37 13.10 -1.18
C GLU A 110 -6.30 11.88 -1.29
N GLY A 111 -5.98 10.95 -2.16
CA GLY A 111 -6.72 9.68 -2.28
C GLY A 111 -6.69 8.81 -1.03
N TRP A 112 -5.72 9.07 -0.13
CA TRP A 112 -5.41 8.30 1.08
C TRP A 112 -5.75 9.03 2.38
N LEU A 113 -6.53 10.11 2.28
CA LEU A 113 -7.02 10.92 3.40
C LEU A 113 -8.54 10.78 3.56
N PRO A 114 -9.08 10.86 4.78
CA PRO A 114 -10.53 10.84 5.01
C PRO A 114 -11.16 12.20 4.67
N LYS A 115 -12.48 12.18 4.49
CA LYS A 115 -13.27 13.34 4.08
C LYS A 115 -13.11 14.54 5.02
N GLU A 116 -13.08 14.29 6.31
CA GLU A 116 -12.99 15.31 7.36
C GLU A 116 -11.72 16.16 7.25
N ILE A 117 -10.61 15.53 6.90
CA ILE A 117 -9.33 16.22 6.64
C ILE A 117 -9.41 16.97 5.31
N LEU A 118 -9.88 16.31 4.26
CA LEU A 118 -9.94 16.90 2.91
C LEU A 118 -10.82 18.15 2.86
N GLN A 119 -11.90 18.23 3.64
CA GLN A 119 -12.76 19.39 3.75
C GLN A 119 -12.05 20.64 4.28
N THR A 120 -10.90 20.49 4.95
CA THR A 120 -10.09 21.61 5.44
C THR A 120 -9.23 22.25 4.34
N TYR A 121 -9.04 21.58 3.21
CA TYR A 121 -8.21 22.05 2.10
C TYR A 121 -9.06 22.84 1.09
N LYS A 122 -8.86 24.16 1.04
CA LYS A 122 -9.64 25.07 0.18
C LYS A 122 -9.40 24.87 -1.33
N ASP A 123 -8.26 24.26 -1.67
CA ASP A 123 -7.82 23.98 -3.05
C ASP A 123 -8.18 22.56 -3.52
N GLU A 124 -8.88 21.77 -2.69
CA GLU A 124 -9.32 20.43 -3.07
C GLU A 124 -10.81 20.41 -3.41
N ASP A 125 -11.12 20.07 -4.66
CA ASP A 125 -12.50 20.00 -5.15
C ASP A 125 -13.13 18.62 -4.85
N LEU A 126 -13.87 18.54 -3.77
CA LEU A 126 -14.54 17.31 -3.35
C LEU A 126 -15.79 16.97 -4.19
N THR A 127 -16.25 17.87 -5.07
CA THR A 127 -17.39 17.59 -5.97
C THR A 127 -17.02 16.62 -7.07
N LEU A 128 -15.73 16.41 -7.31
CA LEU A 128 -15.20 15.46 -8.28
C LEU A 128 -15.22 14.00 -7.80
N ILE A 129 -15.45 13.77 -6.51
CA ILE A 129 -15.45 12.43 -5.91
C ILE A 129 -16.66 11.64 -6.43
N GLY A 130 -16.41 10.48 -7.02
CA GLY A 130 -17.43 9.62 -7.62
C GLY A 130 -17.94 10.10 -8.97
N SER A 131 -17.33 11.15 -9.56
CA SER A 131 -17.73 11.68 -10.87
C SER A 131 -16.92 11.06 -12.01
N ASP A 132 -17.48 11.05 -13.22
CA ASP A 132 -16.78 10.62 -14.45
C ASP A 132 -15.86 11.70 -15.03
N LYS A 133 -15.84 12.90 -14.43
CA LYS A 133 -15.06 14.05 -14.91
C LYS A 133 -13.56 13.94 -14.61
N THR A 134 -13.20 13.12 -13.65
CA THR A 134 -11.81 12.95 -13.20
C THR A 134 -11.50 11.46 -13.07
N PRO A 135 -10.35 11.00 -13.60
CA PRO A 135 -9.93 9.62 -13.40
C PRO A 135 -9.93 9.21 -11.92
N VAL A 136 -10.41 8.00 -11.64
CA VAL A 136 -10.58 7.48 -10.28
C VAL A 136 -9.31 7.60 -9.43
N TYR A 137 -8.14 7.36 -10.00
CA TYR A 137 -6.86 7.43 -9.29
C TYR A 137 -6.45 8.85 -8.86
N LEU A 138 -7.07 9.88 -9.46
CA LEU A 138 -6.87 11.29 -9.08
C LEU A 138 -7.91 11.79 -8.09
N GLN A 139 -8.96 11.03 -7.84
CA GLN A 139 -10.02 11.41 -6.91
C GLN A 139 -9.58 11.20 -5.47
N SER A 140 -9.97 12.12 -4.61
CA SER A 140 -9.64 12.11 -3.19
C SER A 140 -10.44 11.07 -2.41
N MET A 141 -9.92 10.61 -1.26
CA MET A 141 -10.61 9.75 -0.29
C MET A 141 -10.83 8.28 -0.71
N LEU A 142 -10.93 7.98 -2.00
CA LEU A 142 -11.46 6.69 -2.48
C LEU A 142 -10.59 5.49 -2.08
N MET A 143 -9.26 5.63 -2.12
CA MET A 143 -8.30 4.60 -1.72
C MET A 143 -8.25 4.45 -0.20
N TYR A 144 -8.38 5.57 0.52
CA TYR A 144 -8.53 5.55 1.97
C TYR A 144 -9.73 4.68 2.37
N ASN A 145 -10.90 4.95 1.81
CA ASN A 145 -12.13 4.26 2.18
C ASN A 145 -12.15 2.78 1.78
N GLY A 146 -11.64 2.46 0.59
CA GLY A 146 -11.79 1.11 0.02
C GLY A 146 -10.63 0.16 0.29
N ILE A 147 -9.43 0.68 0.54
CA ILE A 147 -8.20 -0.13 0.60
C ILE A 147 -7.51 0.00 1.97
N LEU A 148 -7.30 1.23 2.44
CA LEU A 148 -6.51 1.49 3.65
C LEU A 148 -7.33 1.27 4.92
N TYR A 149 -8.47 1.96 5.03
CA TYR A 149 -9.29 1.96 6.24
C TYR A 149 -9.71 0.55 6.68
N PRO A 150 -10.08 -0.39 5.80
CA PRO A 150 -10.37 -1.76 6.22
C PRO A 150 -9.22 -2.46 6.98
N CYS A 151 -7.99 -1.99 6.82
CA CYS A 151 -6.81 -2.58 7.45
C CYS A 151 -6.51 -2.02 8.84
N HIS A 152 -7.17 -0.93 9.28
CA HIS A 152 -6.81 -0.21 10.52
C HIS A 152 -6.92 -1.04 11.80
N LYS A 153 -7.72 -2.09 11.80
CA LYS A 153 -7.85 -3.02 12.95
C LYS A 153 -6.74 -4.08 13.02
N TYR A 154 -5.91 -4.17 11.98
CA TYR A 154 -4.80 -5.11 11.96
C TYR A 154 -3.59 -4.49 12.67
N THR A 155 -3.01 -5.19 13.65
CA THR A 155 -1.81 -4.71 14.34
C THR A 155 -0.63 -4.68 13.38
N ILE A 156 -0.02 -3.51 13.23
CA ILE A 156 1.16 -3.33 12.39
C ILE A 156 2.31 -2.69 13.18
N LYS A 157 3.53 -2.91 12.73
CA LYS A 157 4.74 -2.30 13.28
C LYS A 157 4.96 -0.89 12.74
N GLY A 158 4.54 -0.63 11.50
CA GLY A 158 4.68 0.66 10.86
C GLY A 158 4.25 0.65 9.41
N PHE A 159 4.51 1.79 8.75
CA PHE A 159 4.13 2.04 7.36
C PHE A 159 5.35 2.24 6.48
N ILE A 160 5.21 1.81 5.22
CA ILE A 160 6.11 2.19 4.13
C ILE A 160 5.28 2.95 3.10
N TRP A 161 5.70 4.15 2.75
CA TRP A 161 5.03 4.99 1.77
C TRP A 161 5.92 5.23 0.56
N TYR A 162 5.42 4.86 -0.65
CA TYR A 162 6.14 5.08 -1.90
C TYR A 162 5.21 5.77 -2.91
N GLN A 163 5.21 7.09 -2.88
CA GLN A 163 4.33 7.94 -3.69
C GLN A 163 4.90 9.37 -3.77
N GLY A 164 4.55 10.13 -4.80
CA GLY A 164 4.94 11.54 -4.95
C GLY A 164 4.73 12.06 -6.36
N GLU A 165 4.93 11.25 -7.37
CA GLU A 165 4.91 11.63 -8.77
C GLU A 165 3.57 12.25 -9.20
N SER A 166 2.46 11.71 -8.69
CA SER A 166 1.12 12.22 -9.00
C SER A 166 0.82 13.58 -8.34
N ASN A 167 1.64 14.00 -7.38
CA ASN A 167 1.54 15.31 -6.71
C ASN A 167 2.57 16.34 -7.18
N VAL A 168 3.36 16.08 -8.22
CA VAL A 168 4.40 17.01 -8.71
C VAL A 168 3.80 18.39 -9.03
N ARG A 169 2.59 18.44 -9.64
CA ARG A 169 1.89 19.69 -9.95
C ARG A 169 1.35 20.42 -8.71
N SER A 170 1.17 19.73 -7.59
CA SER A 170 0.75 20.26 -6.29
C SER A 170 1.83 20.14 -5.22
N SER A 171 3.09 20.18 -5.62
CA SER A 171 4.25 19.95 -4.73
C SER A 171 4.32 20.91 -3.54
N ARG A 172 3.77 22.14 -3.68
CA ARG A 172 3.76 23.14 -2.60
C ARG A 172 2.96 22.71 -1.36
N THR A 173 1.89 21.93 -1.57
CA THR A 173 1.00 21.43 -0.49
C THR A 173 1.32 20.00 -0.08
N TYR A 174 2.16 19.30 -0.85
CA TYR A 174 2.43 17.88 -0.66
C TYR A 174 3.00 17.55 0.72
N ALA A 175 4.01 18.31 1.17
CA ALA A 175 4.67 18.05 2.45
C ALA A 175 3.70 18.14 3.63
N GLU A 176 2.84 19.16 3.64
CA GLU A 176 1.80 19.35 4.65
C GLU A 176 0.79 18.20 4.63
N ARG A 177 0.28 17.83 3.44
CA ARG A 177 -0.70 16.76 3.26
C ARG A 177 -0.13 15.40 3.66
N LEU A 178 1.13 15.13 3.31
CA LEU A 178 1.82 13.92 3.72
C LEU A 178 1.99 13.87 5.25
N ALA A 179 2.42 14.96 5.87
CA ALA A 179 2.55 15.03 7.33
C ALA A 179 1.19 14.81 8.02
N THR A 180 0.13 15.42 7.50
CA THR A 180 -1.24 15.23 8.00
C THR A 180 -1.70 13.78 7.84
N MET A 181 -1.42 13.16 6.69
CA MET A 181 -1.72 11.76 6.44
C MET A 181 -1.01 10.84 7.44
N VAL A 182 0.29 11.02 7.64
CA VAL A 182 1.07 10.22 8.60
C VAL A 182 0.51 10.38 10.02
N LYS A 183 0.20 11.61 10.43
CA LYS A 183 -0.39 11.88 11.76
C LYS A 183 -1.76 11.20 11.91
N HIS A 184 -2.61 11.28 10.89
CA HIS A 184 -3.92 10.64 10.90
C HIS A 184 -3.81 9.12 10.93
N TRP A 185 -2.95 8.52 10.10
CA TRP A 185 -2.76 7.08 10.08
C TRP A 185 -2.25 6.57 11.43
N ARG A 186 -1.26 7.23 12.04
CA ARG A 186 -0.83 6.88 13.39
C ARG A 186 -1.98 6.91 14.40
N SER A 187 -2.83 7.92 14.31
CA SER A 187 -3.99 8.04 15.21
C SER A 187 -4.97 6.87 15.08
N ILE A 188 -5.29 6.43 13.86
CA ILE A 188 -6.23 5.30 13.67
C ILE A 188 -5.63 3.94 13.98
N TRP A 189 -4.30 3.82 14.04
CA TRP A 189 -3.57 2.63 14.51
C TRP A 189 -3.10 2.76 15.97
N GLU A 190 -3.48 3.83 16.68
CA GLU A 190 -3.12 4.07 18.09
C GLU A 190 -1.59 4.07 18.33
N GLN A 191 -0.81 4.69 17.41
CA GLN A 191 0.66 4.76 17.41
C GLN A 191 1.21 6.18 17.55
#